data_e9c7be8100a1b3fd8b679a51e24a86e3
#
_entry.id   e9c7be8100a1b3fd8b679a51e24a86e3
#
_cell.length_a   1.000
_cell.length_b   1.000
_cell.length_c   1.000
_cell.angle_alpha   90.00
_cell.angle_beta   90.00
_cell.angle_gamma   90.00
#
_symmetry.space_group_name_H-M   'P 1'
#
loop_
_entity.id
_entity.type
_entity.pdbx_description
1 polymer ?
#
loop_
_entity_poly.entity_id
_entity_poly.type
_entity_poly.pdbx_seq_one_letter_code
_entity_poly.pdbx_strand_id
1 'polypeptide(L)'
;MAVIWAKRVYKYLGFALAPVGLFGLVLAGMIAGPVSKPAPLAMISDTVRAADREGVAALSYFQARDGSQLGYRHYAPRAPAAGRAAILVHGSSGSSLAMHPLAKALAADGVESFVPDIRGHGVSGTRGDIGYLGQLEDDMADLVGHLRGAAPDVPLTLVGHSSGGGFALRVAGSPVQGLFARTVLLSPFLGHKAISTRPNAGGWASPDLPRIIGLYILRSFGIVCCDQLPVIAFAVPANSARILTSEYSFRLLTNFGANREYRDDLNAAKGPLTLIAGANDELMFAGKYQEAVAGTTAKIDVRILDNVNHMDVVSTATALPAVVEDIATR
;
A
#
# COMPACT_ATOMS: atom_id res chain seq x y z
N MET A 1 45.13 -29.17 -38.65
CA MET A 1 44.43 -29.56 -37.41
C MET A 1 43.87 -28.36 -36.62
N ALA A 2 44.61 -27.27 -36.40
CA ALA A 2 44.17 -26.11 -35.64
C ALA A 2 42.89 -25.42 -36.19
N VAL A 3 42.74 -25.29 -37.51
CA VAL A 3 41.57 -24.64 -38.14
C VAL A 3 40.27 -25.44 -37.97
N ILE A 4 40.35 -26.78 -37.97
CA ILE A 4 39.19 -27.65 -37.78
C ILE A 4 38.77 -27.63 -36.31
N TRP A 5 39.70 -27.55 -35.39
CA TRP A 5 39.45 -27.44 -33.95
C TRP A 5 38.78 -26.10 -33.58
N ALA A 6 39.29 -25.00 -34.13
CA ALA A 6 38.68 -23.67 -33.96
C ALA A 6 37.24 -23.63 -34.48
N LYS A 7 36.94 -24.16 -35.68
CA LYS A 7 35.56 -24.21 -36.20
C LYS A 7 34.60 -25.04 -35.33
N ARG A 8 35.06 -26.13 -34.71
CA ARG A 8 34.28 -26.91 -33.76
C ARG A 8 34.01 -26.14 -32.48
N VAL A 9 35.01 -25.50 -31.90
CA VAL A 9 34.86 -24.68 -30.68
C VAL A 9 33.86 -23.55 -30.90
N TYR A 10 33.97 -22.80 -32.03
CA TYR A 10 32.98 -21.74 -32.35
C TYR A 10 31.60 -22.27 -32.57
N LYS A 11 31.42 -23.46 -33.14
CA LYS A 11 30.11 -24.08 -33.31
C LYS A 11 29.49 -24.46 -31.96
N TYR A 12 30.25 -25.06 -31.05
CA TYR A 12 29.77 -25.40 -29.71
C TYR A 12 29.51 -24.17 -28.83
N LEU A 13 30.37 -23.14 -28.94
CA LEU A 13 30.12 -21.83 -28.30
C LEU A 13 28.84 -21.18 -28.84
N GLY A 14 28.61 -21.21 -30.16
CA GLY A 14 27.38 -20.71 -30.75
C GLY A 14 26.11 -21.46 -30.27
N PHE A 15 26.20 -22.81 -30.16
CA PHE A 15 25.10 -23.61 -29.60
C PHE A 15 24.83 -23.33 -28.11
N ALA A 16 25.86 -23.00 -27.34
CA ALA A 16 25.70 -22.65 -25.91
C ALA A 16 25.21 -21.21 -25.72
N LEU A 17 25.61 -20.26 -26.56
CA LEU A 17 25.23 -18.85 -26.44
C LEU A 17 23.86 -18.52 -27.06
N ALA A 18 23.40 -19.27 -28.07
CA ALA A 18 22.13 -19.02 -28.73
C ALA A 18 20.90 -19.12 -27.73
N PRO A 19 20.81 -20.11 -26.84
CA PRO A 19 19.76 -20.16 -25.86
C PRO A 19 19.77 -19.00 -24.86
N VAL A 20 20.99 -18.56 -24.46
CA VAL A 20 21.15 -17.43 -23.53
C VAL A 20 20.72 -16.13 -24.23
N GLY A 21 21.10 -15.95 -25.48
CA GLY A 21 20.67 -14.79 -26.28
C GLY A 21 19.16 -14.76 -26.49
N LEU A 22 18.55 -15.91 -26.82
CA LEU A 22 17.09 -16.04 -26.96
C LEU A 22 16.38 -15.75 -25.65
N PHE A 23 16.86 -16.27 -24.53
CA PHE A 23 16.32 -16.00 -23.20
C PHE A 23 16.37 -14.51 -22.85
N GLY A 24 17.51 -13.85 -23.13
CA GLY A 24 17.65 -12.40 -22.96
C GLY A 24 16.66 -11.59 -23.80
N LEU A 25 16.44 -11.99 -25.07
CA LEU A 25 15.44 -11.34 -25.94
C LEU A 25 14.00 -11.53 -25.44
N VAL A 26 13.66 -12.71 -24.94
CA VAL A 26 12.34 -12.97 -24.34
C VAL A 26 12.13 -12.09 -23.11
N LEU A 27 13.11 -12.02 -22.22
CA LEU A 27 13.04 -11.15 -21.04
C LEU A 27 12.91 -9.67 -21.42
N ALA A 28 13.68 -9.21 -22.41
CA ALA A 28 13.58 -7.85 -22.91
C ALA A 28 12.18 -7.56 -23.48
N GLY A 29 11.59 -8.51 -24.24
CA GLY A 29 10.23 -8.41 -24.75
C GLY A 29 9.18 -8.36 -23.66
N MET A 30 9.34 -9.14 -22.59
CA MET A 30 8.45 -9.10 -21.41
C MET A 30 8.48 -7.74 -20.70
N ILE A 31 9.63 -7.05 -20.70
CA ILE A 31 9.84 -5.81 -19.94
C ILE A 31 9.51 -4.55 -20.76
N ALA A 32 9.65 -4.60 -22.08
CA ALA A 32 9.61 -3.40 -22.95
C ALA A 32 8.21 -2.87 -23.27
N GLY A 33 7.11 -3.65 -23.04
CA GLY A 33 5.75 -3.24 -23.39
C GLY A 33 5.24 -2.06 -22.56
N PRO A 34 4.23 -1.30 -23.02
CA PRO A 34 3.54 -0.30 -22.20
C PRO A 34 2.59 -0.97 -21.19
N VAL A 35 2.43 -0.36 -20.01
CA VAL A 35 1.41 -0.81 -19.05
C VAL A 35 0.01 -0.43 -19.55
N SER A 36 -0.92 -1.38 -19.55
CA SER A 36 -2.31 -1.14 -19.94
C SER A 36 -3.06 -0.41 -18.83
N LYS A 37 -3.70 0.71 -19.13
CA LYS A 37 -4.50 1.49 -18.19
C LYS A 37 -5.94 1.00 -18.19
N PRO A 38 -6.52 0.62 -17.02
CA PRO A 38 -7.92 0.25 -16.94
C PRO A 38 -8.83 1.49 -17.10
N ALA A 39 -10.07 1.26 -17.50
CA ALA A 39 -11.08 2.32 -17.54
C ALA A 39 -11.38 2.82 -16.09
N PRO A 40 -11.66 4.12 -15.90
CA PRO A 40 -12.02 4.64 -14.59
C PRO A 40 -13.24 3.92 -14.00
N LEU A 41 -13.19 3.60 -12.71
CA LEU A 41 -14.31 3.02 -11.97
C LEU A 41 -15.20 4.16 -11.43
N ALA A 42 -16.46 4.19 -11.88
CA ALA A 42 -17.43 5.23 -11.52
C ALA A 42 -17.66 5.28 -10.00
N MET A 43 -17.90 4.14 -9.35
CA MET A 43 -18.18 4.08 -7.90
C MET A 43 -17.06 4.72 -7.07
N ILE A 44 -15.81 4.37 -7.33
CA ILE A 44 -14.65 4.97 -6.64
C ILE A 44 -14.54 6.46 -6.94
N SER A 45 -14.69 6.84 -8.22
CA SER A 45 -14.58 8.23 -8.65
C SER A 45 -15.69 9.10 -8.05
N ASP A 46 -16.90 8.58 -7.90
CA ASP A 46 -18.06 9.31 -7.36
C ASP A 46 -17.92 9.50 -5.85
N THR A 47 -17.52 8.46 -5.09
CA THR A 47 -17.27 8.56 -3.65
C THR A 47 -16.13 9.54 -3.35
N VAL A 48 -15.02 9.51 -4.12
CA VAL A 48 -13.92 10.46 -3.97
C VAL A 48 -14.34 11.90 -4.28
N ARG A 49 -15.25 12.11 -5.27
CA ARG A 49 -15.79 13.44 -5.59
C ARG A 49 -16.75 13.96 -4.53
N ALA A 50 -17.56 13.07 -3.95
CA ALA A 50 -18.55 13.41 -2.92
C ALA A 50 -17.91 13.58 -1.52
N ALA A 51 -16.66 13.17 -1.32
CA ALA A 51 -15.99 13.24 -0.02
C ALA A 51 -15.91 14.68 0.49
N ASP A 52 -16.27 14.87 1.77
CA ASP A 52 -16.11 16.15 2.47
C ASP A 52 -14.65 16.61 2.43
N ARG A 53 -14.43 17.85 2.06
CA ARG A 53 -13.10 18.49 2.02
C ARG A 53 -13.04 19.75 2.88
N GLU A 54 -14.09 20.02 3.64
CA GLU A 54 -14.14 21.19 4.52
C GLU A 54 -13.23 20.97 5.73
N GLY A 55 -12.33 21.92 5.97
CA GLY A 55 -11.40 21.86 7.09
C GLY A 55 -10.24 20.89 6.90
N VAL A 56 -9.88 20.57 5.66
CA VAL A 56 -8.65 19.82 5.37
C VAL A 56 -7.45 20.52 6.00
N ALA A 57 -6.72 19.82 6.87
CA ALA A 57 -5.54 20.35 7.54
C ALA A 57 -4.45 20.70 6.51
N ALA A 58 -3.66 21.73 6.80
CA ALA A 58 -2.52 22.11 5.97
C ALA A 58 -1.48 20.97 5.91
N LEU A 59 -0.68 20.95 4.85
CA LEU A 59 0.48 20.07 4.75
C LEU A 59 1.58 20.53 5.69
N SER A 60 2.11 19.58 6.44
CA SER A 60 3.36 19.66 7.19
C SER A 60 4.38 18.70 6.59
N TYR A 61 5.65 18.83 6.94
CA TYR A 61 6.71 18.00 6.39
C TYR A 61 7.61 17.46 7.50
N PHE A 62 8.15 16.28 7.29
CA PHE A 62 9.24 15.72 8.10
C PHE A 62 10.38 15.30 7.18
N GLN A 63 11.58 15.25 7.73
CA GLN A 63 12.76 14.80 7.02
C GLN A 63 12.95 13.29 7.22
N ALA A 64 12.93 12.52 6.13
CA ALA A 64 13.30 11.12 6.14
C ALA A 64 14.83 10.96 6.24
N ARG A 65 15.32 9.79 6.65
CA ARG A 65 16.74 9.46 6.83
C ARG A 65 17.60 9.66 5.58
N ASP A 66 17.00 9.61 4.39
CA ASP A 66 17.66 9.88 3.11
C ASP A 66 17.72 11.38 2.75
N GLY A 67 17.26 12.26 3.65
CA GLY A 67 17.20 13.70 3.45
C GLY A 67 15.95 14.20 2.71
N SER A 68 15.10 13.32 2.20
CA SER A 68 13.86 13.72 1.52
C SER A 68 12.87 14.37 2.48
N GLN A 69 12.16 15.40 1.99
CA GLN A 69 11.02 15.98 2.69
C GLN A 69 9.75 15.21 2.30
N LEU A 70 9.07 14.60 3.30
CA LEU A 70 7.82 13.87 3.10
C LEU A 70 6.68 14.63 3.77
N GLY A 71 5.53 14.71 3.08
CA GLY A 71 4.37 15.46 3.53
C GLY A 71 3.44 14.63 4.40
N TYR A 72 2.82 15.28 5.38
CA TYR A 72 1.72 14.74 6.17
C TYR A 72 0.73 15.83 6.56
N ARG A 73 -0.47 15.44 7.00
CA ARG A 73 -1.45 16.35 7.60
C ARG A 73 -1.66 15.99 9.06
N HIS A 74 -1.77 17.00 9.91
CA HIS A 74 -1.99 16.84 11.33
C HIS A 74 -3.39 17.34 11.70
N TYR A 75 -4.16 16.49 12.38
CA TYR A 75 -5.49 16.79 12.89
C TYR A 75 -5.45 16.72 14.42
N ALA A 76 -5.39 17.90 15.05
CA ALA A 76 -5.42 18.03 16.50
C ALA A 76 -6.80 17.66 17.06
N PRO A 77 -6.91 17.12 18.28
CA PRO A 77 -8.16 16.83 18.94
C PRO A 77 -9.03 18.08 19.08
N ARG A 78 -10.34 17.94 18.81
CA ARG A 78 -11.35 19.00 19.03
C ARG A 78 -12.21 18.75 20.26
N ALA A 79 -12.18 17.54 20.82
CA ALA A 79 -12.75 17.15 22.12
C ALA A 79 -11.60 16.99 23.14
N PRO A 80 -11.88 16.75 24.44
CA PRO A 80 -10.85 16.38 25.38
C PRO A 80 -10.00 15.23 24.84
N ALA A 81 -8.67 15.39 24.89
CA ALA A 81 -7.75 14.43 24.30
C ALA A 81 -7.92 13.03 24.88
N ALA A 82 -8.08 12.03 24.02
CA ALA A 82 -8.26 10.62 24.39
C ALA A 82 -6.96 9.97 24.92
N GLY A 83 -5.83 10.70 24.97
CA GLY A 83 -4.54 10.19 25.42
C GLY A 83 -3.93 9.16 24.47
N ARG A 84 -4.34 9.18 23.18
CA ARG A 84 -3.84 8.31 22.11
C ARG A 84 -3.84 9.02 20.77
N ALA A 85 -3.05 8.53 19.83
CA ALA A 85 -2.98 9.09 18.49
C ALA A 85 -3.01 7.99 17.43
N ALA A 86 -3.34 8.36 16.19
CA ALA A 86 -3.39 7.46 15.06
C ALA A 86 -2.57 7.96 13.87
N ILE A 87 -1.87 7.05 13.17
CA ILE A 87 -1.30 7.30 11.85
C ILE A 87 -2.20 6.64 10.82
N LEU A 88 -2.75 7.42 9.88
CA LEU A 88 -3.73 6.96 8.89
C LEU A 88 -3.09 6.85 7.51
N VAL A 89 -2.94 5.64 7.01
CA VAL A 89 -2.33 5.33 5.71
C VAL A 89 -3.41 5.14 4.65
N HIS A 90 -3.34 5.95 3.58
CA HIS A 90 -4.28 5.90 2.45
C HIS A 90 -4.10 4.66 1.57
N GLY A 91 -5.09 4.36 0.73
CA GLY A 91 -5.04 3.29 -0.27
C GLY A 91 -4.21 3.62 -1.51
N SER A 92 -4.11 2.65 -2.43
CA SER A 92 -3.42 2.82 -3.71
C SER A 92 -3.91 4.06 -4.47
N SER A 93 -3.00 4.69 -5.22
CA SER A 93 -3.24 5.92 -5.98
C SER A 93 -3.55 7.16 -5.14
N GLY A 94 -3.96 7.02 -3.88
CA GLY A 94 -4.43 8.09 -3.01
C GLY A 94 -3.36 9.04 -2.51
N SER A 95 -3.75 9.83 -1.53
CA SER A 95 -2.89 10.71 -0.75
C SER A 95 -3.53 10.91 0.62
N SER A 96 -2.92 11.70 1.48
CA SER A 96 -3.48 12.08 2.78
C SER A 96 -4.92 12.63 2.70
N LEU A 97 -5.31 13.21 1.56
CA LEU A 97 -6.67 13.70 1.34
C LEU A 97 -7.74 12.60 1.40
N ALA A 98 -7.41 11.37 1.02
CA ALA A 98 -8.36 10.26 1.05
C ALA A 98 -8.78 9.86 2.47
N MET A 99 -7.94 10.14 3.46
CA MET A 99 -8.20 9.82 4.86
C MET A 99 -8.76 11.01 5.66
N HIS A 100 -8.97 12.18 5.00
CA HIS A 100 -9.46 13.39 5.67
C HIS A 100 -10.78 13.18 6.44
N PRO A 101 -11.83 12.54 5.88
CA PRO A 101 -13.09 12.39 6.60
C PRO A 101 -12.92 11.58 7.90
N LEU A 102 -12.13 10.49 7.86
CA LEU A 102 -11.82 9.70 9.05
C LEU A 102 -10.99 10.51 10.07
N ALA A 103 -9.96 11.22 9.62
CA ALA A 103 -9.14 12.05 10.51
C ALA A 103 -9.96 13.17 11.17
N LYS A 104 -10.86 13.81 10.44
CA LYS A 104 -11.81 14.83 10.95
C LYS A 104 -12.73 14.24 12.02
N ALA A 105 -13.26 13.02 11.78
CA ALA A 105 -14.12 12.32 12.73
C ALA A 105 -13.35 11.90 14.01
N LEU A 106 -12.14 11.36 13.86
CA LEU A 106 -11.26 11.03 15.00
C LEU A 106 -10.92 12.27 15.84
N ALA A 107 -10.61 13.40 15.19
CA ALA A 107 -10.34 14.65 15.90
C ALA A 107 -11.57 15.15 16.69
N ALA A 108 -12.78 14.96 16.16
CA ALA A 108 -14.01 15.29 16.86
C ALA A 108 -14.24 14.42 18.11
N ASP A 109 -13.71 13.18 18.09
CA ASP A 109 -13.78 12.21 19.20
C ASP A 109 -12.53 12.27 20.12
N GLY A 110 -11.68 13.28 19.99
CA GLY A 110 -10.52 13.50 20.87
C GLY A 110 -9.26 12.71 20.49
N VAL A 111 -9.24 12.02 19.34
CA VAL A 111 -8.07 11.28 18.87
C VAL A 111 -7.23 12.14 17.93
N GLU A 112 -5.99 12.38 18.31
CA GLU A 112 -5.02 13.05 17.44
C GLU A 112 -4.67 12.17 16.24
N SER A 113 -4.59 12.75 15.04
CA SER A 113 -4.32 11.96 13.83
C SER A 113 -3.27 12.59 12.93
N PHE A 114 -2.38 11.75 12.43
CA PHE A 114 -1.34 12.10 11.46
C PHE A 114 -1.56 11.30 10.17
N VAL A 115 -1.62 11.99 9.05
CA VAL A 115 -2.02 11.41 7.76
C VAL A 115 -0.91 11.67 6.74
N PRO A 116 0.07 10.76 6.59
CA PRO A 116 1.14 10.93 5.63
C PRO A 116 0.66 10.78 4.18
N ASP A 117 1.25 11.55 3.28
CA ASP A 117 1.38 11.15 1.89
C ASP A 117 2.49 10.11 1.83
N ILE A 118 2.16 8.85 1.64
CA ILE A 118 3.16 7.77 1.54
C ILE A 118 4.09 8.05 0.35
N ARG A 119 5.40 7.82 0.50
CA ARG A 119 6.38 8.04 -0.58
C ARG A 119 5.90 7.44 -1.90
N GLY A 120 6.06 8.17 -2.99
CA GLY A 120 5.49 7.84 -4.29
C GLY A 120 4.10 8.41 -4.53
N HIS A 121 3.50 9.10 -3.53
CA HIS A 121 2.15 9.66 -3.59
C HIS A 121 2.13 11.13 -3.13
N GLY A 122 1.04 11.82 -3.48
CA GLY A 122 0.81 13.19 -3.05
C GLY A 122 1.99 14.10 -3.32
N VAL A 123 2.57 14.66 -2.25
CA VAL A 123 3.76 15.54 -2.30
C VAL A 123 5.05 14.82 -1.88
N SER A 124 5.01 13.51 -1.63
CA SER A 124 6.12 12.74 -1.06
C SER A 124 6.89 11.95 -2.12
N GLY A 125 8.09 12.41 -2.44
CA GLY A 125 9.04 11.71 -3.33
C GLY A 125 8.64 11.68 -4.81
N THR A 126 9.25 10.79 -5.57
CA THR A 126 8.97 10.59 -7.00
C THR A 126 7.64 9.85 -7.16
N ARG A 127 6.69 10.44 -7.89
CA ARG A 127 5.36 9.86 -8.09
C ARG A 127 5.43 8.46 -8.69
N GLY A 128 4.78 7.50 -8.03
CA GLY A 128 4.71 6.12 -8.46
C GLY A 128 5.97 5.29 -8.21
N ASP A 129 6.97 5.84 -7.47
CA ASP A 129 8.23 5.15 -7.26
C ASP A 129 8.82 5.39 -5.86
N ILE A 130 9.73 4.49 -5.44
CA ILE A 130 10.54 4.56 -4.22
C ILE A 130 12.00 4.24 -4.54
N GLY A 131 12.91 4.51 -3.60
CA GLY A 131 14.34 4.26 -3.81
C GLY A 131 14.72 2.79 -3.70
N TYR A 132 14.19 2.07 -2.72
CA TYR A 132 14.53 0.67 -2.42
C TYR A 132 13.38 -0.05 -1.70
N LEU A 133 13.42 -1.39 -1.69
CA LEU A 133 12.44 -2.21 -0.94
C LEU A 133 12.72 -2.09 0.56
N GLY A 134 11.68 -1.83 1.35
CA GLY A 134 11.77 -1.55 2.79
C GLY A 134 11.79 -0.05 3.11
N GLN A 135 11.87 0.82 2.10
CA GLN A 135 11.91 2.27 2.32
C GLN A 135 10.64 2.82 2.98
N LEU A 136 9.49 2.24 2.70
CA LEU A 136 8.23 2.71 3.32
C LEU A 136 8.17 2.38 4.81
N GLU A 137 8.74 1.26 5.25
CA GLU A 137 8.90 0.92 6.67
C GLU A 137 9.89 1.87 7.35
N ASP A 138 10.97 2.22 6.67
CA ASP A 138 11.94 3.22 7.13
C ASP A 138 11.30 4.61 7.26
N ASP A 139 10.54 5.07 6.25
CA ASP A 139 9.81 6.33 6.28
C ASP A 139 8.78 6.36 7.41
N MET A 140 8.12 5.24 7.69
CA MET A 140 7.18 5.13 8.81
C MET A 140 7.89 5.27 10.16
N ALA A 141 9.06 4.66 10.31
CA ALA A 141 9.88 4.81 11.51
C ALA A 141 10.38 6.25 11.68
N ASP A 142 10.78 6.91 10.59
CA ASP A 142 11.23 8.29 10.60
C ASP A 142 10.08 9.27 10.95
N LEU A 143 8.86 9.03 10.42
CA LEU A 143 7.67 9.78 10.81
C LEU A 143 7.40 9.64 12.31
N VAL A 144 7.35 8.40 12.82
CA VAL A 144 7.12 8.17 14.26
C VAL A 144 8.20 8.83 15.10
N GLY A 145 9.47 8.77 14.68
CA GLY A 145 10.58 9.47 15.36
C GLY A 145 10.37 10.99 15.42
N HIS A 146 9.92 11.59 14.30
CA HIS A 146 9.58 13.01 14.21
C HIS A 146 8.43 13.38 15.16
N LEU A 147 7.35 12.60 15.17
CA LEU A 147 6.16 12.84 15.99
C LEU A 147 6.47 12.69 17.49
N ARG A 148 7.27 11.70 17.88
CA ARG A 148 7.69 11.48 19.29
C ARG A 148 8.57 12.57 19.84
N GLY A 149 9.28 13.34 19.00
CA GLY A 149 9.97 14.55 19.41
C GLY A 149 9.04 15.59 20.02
N ALA A 150 7.75 15.62 19.63
CA ALA A 150 6.73 16.53 20.13
C ALA A 150 5.83 15.91 21.23
N ALA A 151 5.58 14.58 21.20
CA ALA A 151 4.69 13.87 22.13
C ALA A 151 5.22 12.45 22.42
N PRO A 152 6.20 12.26 23.31
CA PRO A 152 6.99 11.04 23.42
C PRO A 152 6.20 9.79 23.86
N ASP A 153 5.18 9.91 24.70
CA ASP A 153 4.57 8.76 25.41
C ASP A 153 3.14 8.40 24.97
N VAL A 154 2.63 9.03 23.89
CA VAL A 154 1.26 8.75 23.41
C VAL A 154 1.23 7.41 22.66
N PRO A 155 0.38 6.44 23.05
CA PRO A 155 0.20 5.21 22.29
C PRO A 155 -0.28 5.50 20.87
N LEU A 156 0.43 4.95 19.86
CA LEU A 156 0.10 5.11 18.45
C LEU A 156 -0.68 3.91 17.92
N THR A 157 -1.79 4.17 17.24
CA THR A 157 -2.50 3.17 16.43
C THR A 157 -2.14 3.37 14.96
N LEU A 158 -1.67 2.31 14.29
CA LEU A 158 -1.51 2.32 12.84
C LEU A 158 -2.81 1.93 12.17
N VAL A 159 -3.35 2.78 11.31
CA VAL A 159 -4.59 2.53 10.56
C VAL A 159 -4.27 2.57 9.08
N GLY A 160 -4.63 1.54 8.32
CA GLY A 160 -4.40 1.52 6.89
C GLY A 160 -5.63 1.12 6.10
N HIS A 161 -5.89 1.81 4.99
CA HIS A 161 -7.00 1.52 4.08
C HIS A 161 -6.50 0.86 2.80
N SER A 162 -7.19 -0.20 2.33
CA SER A 162 -6.91 -0.85 1.04
C SER A 162 -5.45 -1.34 0.94
N SER A 163 -4.65 -0.87 -0.04
CA SER A 163 -3.21 -1.13 -0.10
C SER A 163 -2.46 -0.62 1.14
N GLY A 164 -2.89 0.52 1.69
CA GLY A 164 -2.38 1.01 2.98
C GLY A 164 -2.73 0.08 4.14
N GLY A 165 -3.86 -0.64 4.07
CA GLY A 165 -4.22 -1.70 5.01
C GLY A 165 -3.30 -2.92 4.90
N GLY A 166 -2.97 -3.32 3.68
CA GLY A 166 -1.94 -4.33 3.44
C GLY A 166 -0.56 -3.89 3.93
N PHE A 167 -0.18 -2.63 3.71
CA PHE A 167 1.06 -2.07 4.23
C PHE A 167 1.06 -1.98 5.76
N ALA A 168 -0.05 -1.59 6.39
CA ALA A 168 -0.17 -1.58 7.85
C ALA A 168 0.00 -2.99 8.46
N LEU A 169 -0.54 -4.03 7.78
CA LEU A 169 -0.30 -5.42 8.16
C LEU A 169 1.19 -5.80 8.02
N ARG A 170 1.84 -5.41 6.91
CA ARG A 170 3.28 -5.60 6.70
C ARG A 170 4.11 -4.96 7.81
N VAL A 171 3.78 -3.72 8.21
CA VAL A 171 4.42 -3.03 9.34
C VAL A 171 4.19 -3.80 10.64
N ALA A 172 2.96 -4.29 10.90
CA ALA A 172 2.64 -5.07 12.08
C ALA A 172 3.41 -6.40 12.17
N GLY A 173 3.82 -6.98 11.03
CA GLY A 173 4.68 -8.17 10.96
C GLY A 173 6.18 -7.87 10.87
N SER A 174 6.60 -6.60 10.81
CA SER A 174 7.97 -6.17 10.57
C SER A 174 8.77 -5.90 11.86
N PRO A 175 10.09 -5.68 11.78
CA PRO A 175 10.91 -5.27 12.91
C PRO A 175 10.48 -3.95 13.58
N VAL A 176 9.78 -3.06 12.83
CA VAL A 176 9.30 -1.76 13.35
C VAL A 176 7.92 -1.83 14.01
N GLN A 177 7.31 -3.00 14.11
CA GLN A 177 5.98 -3.19 14.72
C GLN A 177 5.84 -2.61 16.13
N GLY A 178 6.92 -2.61 16.92
CA GLY A 178 6.95 -2.05 18.28
C GLY A 178 6.73 -0.55 18.37
N LEU A 179 6.70 0.17 17.25
CA LEU A 179 6.33 1.59 17.21
C LEU A 179 4.85 1.82 17.49
N PHE A 180 4.01 0.79 17.31
CA PHE A 180 2.56 0.88 17.39
C PHE A 180 2.00 -0.03 18.49
N ALA A 181 1.05 0.50 19.27
CA ALA A 181 0.35 -0.26 20.30
C ALA A 181 -0.64 -1.27 19.68
N ARG A 182 -1.22 -0.93 18.51
CA ARG A 182 -2.15 -1.78 17.75
C ARG A 182 -2.21 -1.35 16.28
N THR A 183 -2.85 -2.20 15.46
CA THR A 183 -3.05 -1.92 14.03
C THR A 183 -4.50 -2.17 13.62
N VAL A 184 -5.08 -1.26 12.83
CA VAL A 184 -6.43 -1.35 12.27
C VAL A 184 -6.35 -1.40 10.74
N LEU A 185 -6.92 -2.44 10.16
CA LEU A 185 -6.92 -2.72 8.74
C LEU A 185 -8.32 -2.43 8.17
N LEU A 186 -8.44 -1.40 7.35
CA LEU A 186 -9.70 -0.98 6.75
C LEU A 186 -9.80 -1.49 5.31
N SER A 187 -10.71 -2.42 5.02
CA SER A 187 -10.86 -3.07 3.70
C SER A 187 -9.52 -3.46 3.07
N PRO A 188 -8.61 -4.17 3.79
CA PRO A 188 -7.22 -4.31 3.39
C PRO A 188 -7.05 -5.14 2.12
N PHE A 189 -6.19 -4.68 1.21
CA PHE A 189 -5.68 -5.52 0.12
C PHE A 189 -4.57 -6.44 0.66
N LEU A 190 -4.90 -7.70 0.88
CA LEU A 190 -3.97 -8.72 1.43
C LEU A 190 -3.09 -9.38 0.34
N GLY A 191 -3.13 -8.85 -0.89
CA GLY A 191 -2.37 -9.37 -2.02
C GLY A 191 -3.25 -10.14 -3.02
N HIS A 192 -2.74 -10.31 -4.24
CA HIS A 192 -3.50 -10.88 -5.37
C HIS A 192 -3.90 -12.37 -5.19
N LYS A 193 -3.23 -13.09 -4.29
CA LYS A 193 -3.53 -14.49 -3.97
C LYS A 193 -4.51 -14.67 -2.81
N ALA A 194 -4.81 -13.59 -2.08
CA ALA A 194 -5.72 -13.68 -0.97
C ALA A 194 -7.14 -14.00 -1.46
N ILE A 195 -7.82 -14.93 -0.78
CA ILE A 195 -9.19 -15.33 -1.14
C ILE A 195 -10.20 -14.18 -1.00
N SER A 196 -9.84 -13.13 -0.25
CA SER A 196 -10.60 -11.89 -0.10
C SER A 196 -10.42 -10.93 -1.27
N THR A 197 -9.47 -11.14 -2.18
CA THR A 197 -9.21 -10.22 -3.29
C THR A 197 -10.00 -10.61 -4.53
N ARG A 198 -10.80 -9.68 -5.09
CA ARG A 198 -11.46 -9.88 -6.37
C ARG A 198 -10.45 -9.86 -7.52
N PRO A 199 -10.71 -10.54 -8.64
CA PRO A 199 -9.88 -10.46 -9.84
C PRO A 199 -9.61 -8.99 -10.22
N ASN A 200 -8.34 -8.66 -10.48
CA ASN A 200 -7.88 -7.30 -10.78
C ASN A 200 -8.37 -6.24 -9.77
N ALA A 201 -8.53 -6.63 -8.50
CA ALA A 201 -9.14 -5.80 -7.46
C ALA A 201 -10.45 -5.15 -7.95
N GLY A 202 -11.42 -5.96 -8.42
CA GLY A 202 -12.69 -5.47 -8.93
C GLY A 202 -12.61 -4.60 -10.20
N GLY A 203 -11.49 -4.67 -10.94
CA GLY A 203 -11.21 -3.80 -12.10
C GLY A 203 -10.46 -2.51 -11.77
N TRP A 204 -10.10 -2.29 -10.49
CA TRP A 204 -9.33 -1.12 -10.07
C TRP A 204 -7.91 -1.12 -10.60
N ALA A 205 -7.29 -2.29 -10.76
CA ALA A 205 -5.88 -2.45 -11.08
C ALA A 205 -5.66 -3.29 -12.34
N SER A 206 -4.69 -2.87 -13.16
CA SER A 206 -4.23 -3.58 -14.36
C SER A 206 -2.74 -3.89 -14.23
N PRO A 207 -2.34 -5.07 -13.67
CA PRO A 207 -0.94 -5.47 -13.55
C PRO A 207 -0.38 -5.93 -14.91
N ASP A 208 0.82 -5.50 -15.24
CA ASP A 208 1.61 -6.04 -16.35
C ASP A 208 2.34 -7.31 -15.88
N LEU A 209 1.63 -8.44 -15.94
CA LEU A 209 2.16 -9.72 -15.47
C LEU A 209 3.46 -10.14 -16.19
N PRO A 210 3.59 -10.02 -17.53
CA PRO A 210 4.85 -10.31 -18.20
C PRO A 210 6.02 -9.54 -17.60
N ARG A 211 5.87 -8.22 -17.45
CA ARG A 211 6.92 -7.36 -16.88
C ARG A 211 7.23 -7.70 -15.44
N ILE A 212 6.20 -7.91 -14.59
CA ILE A 212 6.39 -8.31 -13.20
C ILE A 212 7.21 -9.61 -13.12
N ILE A 213 6.84 -10.62 -13.92
CA ILE A 213 7.55 -11.92 -13.96
C ILE A 213 8.99 -11.72 -14.47
N GLY A 214 9.18 -10.95 -15.55
CA GLY A 214 10.50 -10.66 -16.10
C GLY A 214 11.42 -9.99 -15.09
N LEU A 215 10.92 -9.03 -14.31
CA LEU A 215 11.69 -8.35 -13.27
C LEU A 215 12.01 -9.29 -12.08
N TYR A 216 11.07 -10.17 -11.67
CA TYR A 216 11.39 -11.20 -10.68
C TYR A 216 12.47 -12.16 -11.16
N ILE A 217 12.45 -12.56 -12.45
CA ILE A 217 13.49 -13.41 -13.04
C ILE A 217 14.84 -12.67 -13.02
N LEU A 218 14.92 -11.42 -13.46
CA LEU A 218 16.16 -10.62 -13.41
C LEU A 218 16.72 -10.53 -11.99
N ARG A 219 15.85 -10.25 -11.00
CA ARG A 219 16.25 -10.20 -9.59
C ARG A 219 16.78 -11.53 -9.07
N SER A 220 16.25 -12.67 -9.52
CA SER A 220 16.77 -13.99 -9.14
C SER A 220 18.20 -14.24 -9.59
N PHE A 221 18.65 -13.50 -10.63
CA PHE A 221 20.05 -13.45 -11.09
C PHE A 221 20.86 -12.29 -10.50
N GLY A 222 20.30 -11.55 -9.52
CA GLY A 222 20.97 -10.39 -8.91
C GLY A 222 20.92 -9.11 -9.77
N ILE A 223 20.14 -9.11 -10.86
CA ILE A 223 20.01 -7.96 -11.76
C ILE A 223 18.82 -7.09 -11.32
N VAL A 224 19.11 -5.89 -10.82
CA VAL A 224 18.10 -4.95 -10.28
C VAL A 224 17.99 -3.64 -11.07
N CYS A 225 18.39 -3.66 -12.32
CA CYS A 225 18.53 -2.45 -13.16
C CYS A 225 17.19 -1.71 -13.45
N CYS A 226 16.07 -2.38 -13.34
CA CYS A 226 14.82 -1.94 -13.98
C CYS A 226 13.63 -1.86 -13.04
N ASP A 227 13.87 -1.91 -11.74
CA ASP A 227 12.84 -1.92 -10.69
C ASP A 227 12.02 -0.61 -10.61
N GLN A 228 12.49 0.48 -11.20
CA GLN A 228 11.77 1.75 -11.34
C GLN A 228 10.72 1.74 -12.45
N LEU A 229 10.68 0.71 -13.30
CA LEU A 229 9.69 0.64 -14.38
C LEU A 229 8.29 0.46 -13.83
N PRO A 230 7.27 1.15 -14.38
CA PRO A 230 5.88 0.94 -14.00
C PRO A 230 5.43 -0.47 -14.39
N VAL A 231 4.78 -1.16 -13.47
CA VAL A 231 4.32 -2.56 -13.64
C VAL A 231 2.83 -2.74 -13.37
N ILE A 232 2.15 -1.71 -12.91
CA ILE A 232 0.72 -1.72 -12.66
C ILE A 232 0.15 -0.34 -12.91
N ALA A 233 -1.04 -0.27 -13.50
CA ALA A 233 -1.81 0.95 -13.63
C ALA A 233 -3.16 0.83 -12.90
N PHE A 234 -3.72 1.96 -12.46
CA PHE A 234 -4.98 2.04 -11.73
C PHE A 234 -6.05 2.77 -12.53
N ALA A 235 -7.31 2.47 -12.23
CA ALA A 235 -8.50 3.05 -12.87
C ALA A 235 -8.73 4.53 -12.46
N VAL A 236 -7.71 5.36 -12.61
CA VAL A 236 -7.70 6.77 -12.24
C VAL A 236 -8.17 7.61 -13.45
N PRO A 237 -9.14 8.53 -13.27
CA PRO A 237 -9.53 9.46 -14.33
C PRO A 237 -8.36 10.31 -14.81
N ALA A 238 -8.24 10.53 -16.12
CA ALA A 238 -7.11 11.25 -16.72
C ALA A 238 -6.94 12.68 -16.16
N ASN A 239 -8.03 13.37 -15.85
CA ASN A 239 -8.01 14.70 -15.23
C ASN A 239 -7.53 14.71 -13.76
N SER A 240 -7.52 13.56 -13.11
CA SER A 240 -7.08 13.39 -11.71
C SER A 240 -5.62 12.92 -11.59
N ALA A 241 -4.95 12.57 -12.69
CA ALA A 241 -3.59 12.04 -12.70
C ALA A 241 -2.52 13.04 -12.16
N ARG A 242 -2.86 14.33 -12.05
CA ARG A 242 -2.00 15.33 -11.41
C ARG A 242 -2.00 15.24 -9.88
N ILE A 243 -3.06 14.69 -9.29
CA ILE A 243 -3.27 14.58 -7.83
C ILE A 243 -3.06 13.14 -7.37
N LEU A 244 -3.57 12.18 -8.16
CA LEU A 244 -3.52 10.75 -7.88
C LEU A 244 -2.32 10.09 -8.58
N THR A 245 -1.79 9.03 -8.00
CA THR A 245 -0.72 8.24 -8.59
C THR A 245 -1.32 7.13 -9.44
N SER A 246 -1.21 7.24 -10.76
CA SER A 246 -1.90 6.34 -11.70
C SER A 246 -1.16 5.04 -12.00
N GLU A 247 0.12 4.96 -11.68
CA GLU A 247 0.99 3.80 -11.97
C GLU A 247 2.00 3.61 -10.85
N TYR A 248 2.39 2.35 -10.59
CA TYR A 248 3.49 2.04 -9.67
C TYR A 248 4.63 1.34 -10.38
N SER A 249 5.83 1.69 -9.97
CA SER A 249 7.04 0.92 -10.25
C SER A 249 6.96 -0.47 -9.61
N PHE A 250 7.83 -1.37 -10.06
CA PHE A 250 7.94 -2.70 -9.48
C PHE A 250 8.28 -2.63 -7.98
N ARG A 251 9.19 -1.75 -7.57
CA ARG A 251 9.59 -1.60 -6.17
C ARG A 251 8.49 -0.99 -5.31
N LEU A 252 7.73 0.00 -5.79
CA LEU A 252 6.61 0.55 -5.04
C LEU A 252 5.47 -0.48 -4.91
N LEU A 253 5.10 -1.17 -6.01
CA LEU A 253 4.11 -2.26 -5.96
C LEU A 253 4.50 -3.33 -4.93
N THR A 254 5.77 -3.71 -4.88
CA THR A 254 6.27 -4.76 -3.98
C THR A 254 6.31 -4.30 -2.52
N ASN A 255 6.44 -3.00 -2.25
CA ASN A 255 6.56 -2.46 -0.89
C ASN A 255 5.24 -1.90 -0.33
N PHE A 256 4.37 -1.29 -1.18
CA PHE A 256 3.12 -0.66 -0.71
C PHE A 256 1.94 -1.65 -0.72
N GLY A 257 1.96 -2.55 0.24
CA GLY A 257 0.96 -3.60 0.47
C GLY A 257 1.49 -4.63 1.47
N ALA A 258 0.70 -5.66 1.74
CA ALA A 258 1.16 -6.83 2.50
C ALA A 258 2.32 -7.53 1.77
N ASN A 259 3.14 -8.27 2.48
CA ASN A 259 4.12 -9.14 1.86
C ASN A 259 3.44 -10.16 0.94
N ARG A 260 4.21 -10.75 0.02
CA ARG A 260 3.67 -11.71 -0.95
C ARG A 260 2.87 -12.86 -0.31
N GLU A 261 3.33 -13.33 0.83
CA GLU A 261 2.67 -14.30 1.69
C GLU A 261 2.16 -13.57 2.94
N TYR A 262 1.03 -12.85 2.81
CA TYR A 262 0.45 -11.99 3.86
C TYR A 262 0.21 -12.73 5.19
N ARG A 263 0.10 -14.05 5.16
CA ARG A 263 -0.06 -14.88 6.37
C ARG A 263 1.20 -14.88 7.23
N ASP A 264 2.37 -14.66 6.62
CA ASP A 264 3.63 -14.51 7.37
C ASP A 264 3.61 -13.20 8.19
N ASP A 265 3.07 -12.12 7.61
CA ASP A 265 2.87 -10.86 8.34
C ASP A 265 1.90 -11.04 9.51
N LEU A 266 0.78 -11.76 9.31
CA LEU A 266 -0.17 -12.08 10.37
C LEU A 266 0.47 -12.92 11.48
N ASN A 267 1.28 -13.92 11.13
CA ASN A 267 1.95 -14.79 12.09
C ASN A 267 3.07 -14.06 12.86
N ALA A 268 3.70 -13.05 12.26
CA ALA A 268 4.75 -12.26 12.88
C ALA A 268 4.23 -11.10 13.73
N ALA A 269 2.97 -10.68 13.54
CA ALA A 269 2.35 -9.59 14.28
C ALA A 269 2.18 -9.95 15.76
N LYS A 270 2.72 -9.11 16.66
CA LYS A 270 2.66 -9.30 18.10
C LYS A 270 1.55 -8.49 18.77
N GLY A 271 1.24 -7.32 18.20
CA GLY A 271 0.18 -6.43 18.69
C GLY A 271 -1.22 -6.89 18.25
N PRO A 272 -2.28 -6.38 18.90
CA PRO A 272 -3.65 -6.65 18.49
C PRO A 272 -3.94 -6.04 17.12
N LEU A 273 -4.71 -6.78 16.30
CA LEU A 273 -5.18 -6.36 15.00
C LEU A 273 -6.71 -6.28 15.00
N THR A 274 -7.24 -5.26 14.32
CA THR A 274 -8.66 -5.23 13.94
C THR A 274 -8.74 -5.10 12.42
N LEU A 275 -9.63 -5.88 11.78
CA LEU A 275 -9.97 -5.75 10.37
C LEU A 275 -11.42 -5.33 10.26
N ILE A 276 -11.68 -4.18 9.63
CA ILE A 276 -13.03 -3.66 9.39
C ILE A 276 -13.21 -3.50 7.88
N ALA A 277 -14.28 -4.06 7.32
CA ALA A 277 -14.57 -3.96 5.89
C ALA A 277 -16.06 -3.80 5.62
N GLY A 278 -16.41 -3.23 4.49
CA GLY A 278 -17.78 -3.08 4.06
C GLY A 278 -18.34 -4.34 3.38
N ALA A 279 -19.57 -4.74 3.70
CA ALA A 279 -20.22 -5.91 3.10
C ALA A 279 -20.38 -5.77 1.57
N ASN A 280 -20.54 -4.53 1.10
CA ASN A 280 -20.72 -4.23 -0.33
C ASN A 280 -19.40 -3.84 -1.04
N ASP A 281 -18.25 -4.18 -0.45
CA ASP A 281 -16.94 -3.87 -1.01
C ASP A 281 -16.80 -4.43 -2.44
N GLU A 282 -16.65 -3.54 -3.40
CA GLU A 282 -16.58 -3.85 -4.83
C GLU A 282 -15.20 -4.30 -5.29
N LEU A 283 -14.17 -4.06 -4.48
CA LEU A 283 -12.79 -4.45 -4.77
C LEU A 283 -12.39 -5.75 -4.06
N MET A 284 -13.03 -6.03 -2.90
CA MET A 284 -12.72 -7.19 -2.05
C MET A 284 -13.96 -8.06 -1.83
N PHE A 285 -13.76 -9.32 -1.58
CA PHE A 285 -14.78 -10.24 -1.05
C PHE A 285 -14.80 -10.13 0.47
N ALA A 286 -15.54 -9.15 1.02
CA ALA A 286 -15.54 -8.87 2.46
C ALA A 286 -15.87 -10.09 3.33
N GLY A 287 -16.85 -10.92 2.90
CA GLY A 287 -17.22 -12.18 3.58
C GLY A 287 -16.11 -13.24 3.63
N LYS A 288 -15.00 -13.04 2.91
CA LYS A 288 -13.87 -13.95 2.90
C LYS A 288 -12.74 -13.55 3.86
N TYR A 289 -12.81 -12.39 4.51
CA TYR A 289 -11.74 -11.97 5.41
C TYR A 289 -11.57 -12.90 6.61
N GLN A 290 -12.66 -13.37 7.22
CA GLN A 290 -12.59 -14.32 8.33
C GLN A 290 -11.83 -15.60 7.94
N GLU A 291 -12.10 -16.13 6.74
CA GLU A 291 -11.41 -17.31 6.20
C GLU A 291 -9.95 -16.98 5.83
N ALA A 292 -9.68 -15.78 5.29
CA ALA A 292 -8.35 -15.35 4.89
C ALA A 292 -7.37 -15.29 6.09
N VAL A 293 -7.87 -14.90 7.29
CA VAL A 293 -7.04 -14.80 8.49
C VAL A 293 -7.07 -16.05 9.38
N ALA A 294 -7.96 -16.99 9.11
CA ALA A 294 -8.12 -18.21 9.90
C ALA A 294 -6.85 -19.06 9.93
N GLY A 295 -6.53 -19.66 11.08
CA GLY A 295 -5.36 -20.52 11.27
C GLY A 295 -4.01 -19.78 11.30
N THR A 296 -4.01 -18.46 11.45
CA THR A 296 -2.81 -17.66 11.78
C THR A 296 -2.70 -17.51 13.30
N THR A 297 -1.52 -17.10 13.77
CA THR A 297 -1.29 -16.84 15.21
C THR A 297 -1.69 -15.42 15.64
N ALA A 298 -2.10 -14.57 14.68
CA ALA A 298 -2.50 -13.20 14.94
C ALA A 298 -3.73 -13.10 15.86
N LYS A 299 -3.69 -12.18 16.81
CA LYS A 299 -4.88 -11.76 17.57
C LYS A 299 -5.64 -10.72 16.75
N ILE A 300 -6.52 -11.18 15.87
CA ILE A 300 -7.26 -10.34 14.95
C ILE A 300 -8.77 -10.45 15.13
N ASP A 301 -9.44 -9.30 15.30
CA ASP A 301 -10.90 -9.16 15.29
C ASP A 301 -11.35 -8.75 13.88
N VAL A 302 -12.32 -9.44 13.30
CA VAL A 302 -12.83 -9.15 11.94
C VAL A 302 -14.27 -8.70 12.02
N ARG A 303 -14.55 -7.51 11.50
CA ARG A 303 -15.88 -6.87 11.49
C ARG A 303 -16.28 -6.50 10.08
N ILE A 304 -17.49 -6.87 9.71
CA ILE A 304 -18.07 -6.53 8.41
C ILE A 304 -19.25 -5.57 8.68
N LEU A 305 -19.21 -4.40 8.03
CA LEU A 305 -20.22 -3.36 8.16
C LEU A 305 -21.23 -3.47 7.00
N ASP A 306 -22.51 -3.58 7.34
CA ASP A 306 -23.59 -3.65 6.35
C ASP A 306 -23.73 -2.33 5.57
N ASN A 307 -24.07 -2.44 4.28
CA ASN A 307 -24.31 -1.30 3.37
C ASN A 307 -23.14 -0.33 3.21
N VAL A 308 -21.91 -0.82 3.36
CA VAL A 308 -20.68 -0.05 3.24
C VAL A 308 -19.89 -0.57 2.05
N ASN A 309 -19.48 0.31 1.14
CA ASN A 309 -18.62 0.03 -0.01
C ASN A 309 -17.13 0.17 0.37
N HIS A 310 -16.23 -0.06 -0.59
CA HIS A 310 -14.78 0.00 -0.36
C HIS A 310 -14.29 1.34 0.20
N MET A 311 -14.70 2.44 -0.44
CA MET A 311 -14.29 3.79 -0.01
C MET A 311 -15.10 4.31 1.17
N ASP A 312 -16.31 3.81 1.35
CA ASP A 312 -17.23 4.26 2.40
C ASP A 312 -16.67 4.04 3.80
N VAL A 313 -15.86 2.99 3.99
CA VAL A 313 -15.25 2.64 5.28
C VAL A 313 -14.41 3.77 5.88
N VAL A 314 -13.90 4.70 5.06
CA VAL A 314 -13.09 5.85 5.50
C VAL A 314 -13.79 7.20 5.28
N SER A 315 -15.00 7.24 4.72
CA SER A 315 -15.56 8.50 4.23
C SER A 315 -17.01 8.76 4.59
N THR A 316 -17.83 7.76 4.93
CA THR A 316 -19.26 7.95 5.10
C THR A 316 -19.72 7.97 6.56
N ALA A 317 -20.80 8.74 6.82
CA ALA A 317 -21.44 8.79 8.13
C ALA A 317 -21.97 7.41 8.60
N THR A 318 -22.19 6.48 7.69
CA THR A 318 -22.62 5.10 8.02
C THR A 318 -21.49 4.29 8.65
N ALA A 319 -20.26 4.42 8.12
CA ALA A 319 -19.12 3.60 8.53
C ALA A 319 -18.26 4.27 9.61
N LEU A 320 -18.07 5.59 9.53
CA LEU A 320 -17.16 6.32 10.42
C LEU A 320 -17.41 6.11 11.92
N PRO A 321 -18.65 6.07 12.45
CA PRO A 321 -18.87 5.86 13.89
C PRO A 321 -18.26 4.55 14.40
N ALA A 322 -18.44 3.44 13.67
CA ALA A 322 -17.90 2.14 14.09
C ALA A 322 -16.36 2.08 13.98
N VAL A 323 -15.77 2.74 12.97
CA VAL A 323 -14.32 2.83 12.80
C VAL A 323 -13.70 3.73 13.87
N VAL A 324 -14.30 4.88 14.15
CA VAL A 324 -13.85 5.82 15.19
C VAL A 324 -13.92 5.18 16.56
N GLU A 325 -15.04 4.54 16.91
CA GLU A 325 -15.21 3.82 18.17
C GLU A 325 -14.10 2.78 18.38
N ASP A 326 -13.78 1.97 17.35
CA ASP A 326 -12.71 0.98 17.45
C ASP A 326 -11.36 1.62 17.72
N ILE A 327 -11.01 2.73 17.03
CA ILE A 327 -9.73 3.41 17.18
C ILE A 327 -9.64 4.17 18.52
N ALA A 328 -10.74 4.80 18.97
CA ALA A 328 -10.75 5.63 20.16
C ALA A 328 -10.83 4.83 21.46
N THR A 329 -11.48 3.65 21.49
CA THR A 329 -11.81 2.95 22.74
C THR A 329 -10.91 1.75 23.04
N ARG A 330 -10.24 1.20 22.08
CA ARG A 330 -9.37 0.03 22.21
C ARG A 330 -7.90 0.39 22.04
#